data_4ce48624c52ff162dbecb42b082f6367
#
_entry.id   4ce48624c52ff162dbecb42b082f6367
#
_cell.length_a   1.000
_cell.length_b   1.000
_cell.length_c   1.000
_cell.angle_alpha   90.00
_cell.angle_beta   90.00
_cell.angle_gamma   90.00
#
_symmetry.space_group_name_H-M   'P 1'
#
loop_
_entity.id
_entity.type
_entity.pdbx_description
1 polymer ?
#
loop_
_entity_poly.entity_id
_entity_poly.type
_entity_poly.pdbx_seq_one_letter_code
_entity_poly.pdbx_strand_id
1 'polypeptide(L)'
;VVALMRMHEKHIQRVLVADKLDAWNAEDVMYYFYLLIDSLHVFRFFYRSPADLAEKYPSIARQRTAILRSIQRQLTLLFTQLEKRALFSASATDRALLVELLSLVIFQSCQFDELNSHMDETSQRYHALSLIMVSLLPRLAISEQQRDIIRQALDSHAYTNMSQVKTNELSE
;
A
#
# COMPACT_ATOMS: atom_id res chain seq x y z
N VAL A 1 12.27 20.02 7.77
CA VAL A 1 12.33 18.82 6.93
C VAL A 1 12.92 17.64 7.70
N VAL A 2 14.14 17.75 8.30
CA VAL A 2 14.80 16.65 9.03
C VAL A 2 13.97 16.09 10.18
N ALA A 3 13.37 16.95 11.01
CA ALA A 3 12.50 16.52 12.12
C ALA A 3 11.27 15.75 11.62
N LEU A 4 10.65 16.20 10.54
CA LEU A 4 9.51 15.53 9.92
C LEU A 4 9.89 14.16 9.32
N MET A 5 11.09 14.03 8.73
CA MET A 5 11.58 12.75 8.24
C MET A 5 11.82 11.75 9.39
N ARG A 6 12.34 12.22 10.52
CA ARG A 6 12.48 11.38 11.73
C ARG A 6 11.12 10.94 12.30
N MET A 7 10.13 11.83 12.25
CA MET A 7 8.76 11.46 12.65
C MET A 7 8.18 10.41 11.70
N HIS A 8 8.36 10.58 10.39
CA HIS A 8 7.94 9.63 9.39
C HIS A 8 8.61 8.26 9.60
N GLU A 9 9.92 8.23 9.78
CA GLU A 9 10.68 7.01 10.03
C GLU A 9 10.16 6.26 11.26
N LYS A 10 9.93 6.97 12.37
CA LYS A 10 9.33 6.38 13.57
C LYS A 10 7.91 5.87 13.35
N HIS A 11 7.12 6.60 12.57
CA HIS A 11 5.75 6.22 12.29
C HIS A 11 5.69 4.95 11.43
N ILE A 12 6.45 4.91 10.34
CA ILE A 12 6.49 3.75 9.46
C ILE A 12 7.05 2.51 10.16
N GLN A 13 8.06 2.67 11.01
CA GLN A 13 8.61 1.55 11.79
C GLN A 13 7.55 0.89 12.69
N ARG A 14 6.64 1.65 13.28
CA ARG A 14 5.54 1.10 14.09
C ARG A 14 4.58 0.26 13.26
N VAL A 15 4.31 0.65 12.01
CA VAL A 15 3.45 -0.11 11.10
C VAL A 15 4.18 -1.35 10.59
N LEU A 16 5.47 -1.23 10.30
CA LEU A 16 6.27 -2.34 9.79
C LEU A 16 6.49 -3.45 10.83
N VAL A 17 6.55 -3.11 12.12
CA VAL A 17 6.60 -4.12 13.20
C VAL A 17 5.21 -4.73 13.34
N ALA A 18 4.94 -5.72 12.53
CA ALA A 18 3.73 -6.51 12.61
C ALA A 18 3.87 -7.54 13.74
N ASP A 19 3.42 -7.15 14.93
CA ASP A 19 3.31 -8.10 16.05
C ASP A 19 2.29 -9.19 15.69
N LYS A 20 2.65 -10.45 15.96
CA LYS A 20 1.75 -11.62 15.81
C LYS A 20 1.34 -11.98 14.39
N LEU A 21 2.24 -11.87 13.41
CA LEU A 21 2.03 -12.41 12.07
C LEU A 21 1.48 -13.85 12.06
N ASP A 22 1.76 -14.60 13.13
CA ASP A 22 1.32 -15.99 13.29
C ASP A 22 -0.21 -16.15 13.45
N ALA A 23 -0.94 -15.07 13.74
CA ALA A 23 -2.39 -15.09 13.90
C ALA A 23 -3.16 -14.43 12.76
N TRP A 24 -2.48 -13.85 11.77
CA TRP A 24 -3.12 -13.07 10.72
C TRP A 24 -3.98 -13.92 9.78
N ASN A 25 -5.14 -13.40 9.43
CA ASN A 25 -6.00 -13.86 8.35
C ASN A 25 -5.90 -12.91 7.13
N ALA A 26 -6.69 -13.15 6.10
CA ALA A 26 -6.67 -12.33 4.88
C ALA A 26 -7.12 -10.87 5.11
N GLU A 27 -8.05 -10.64 6.03
CA GLU A 27 -8.52 -9.31 6.40
C GLU A 27 -7.42 -8.53 7.15
N ASP A 28 -6.65 -9.20 8.01
CA ASP A 28 -5.48 -8.61 8.67
C ASP A 28 -4.41 -8.18 7.67
N VAL A 29 -4.18 -8.99 6.62
CA VAL A 29 -3.27 -8.66 5.52
C VAL A 29 -3.74 -7.42 4.77
N MET A 30 -5.03 -7.35 4.45
CA MET A 30 -5.63 -6.18 3.80
C MET A 30 -5.49 -4.93 4.67
N TYR A 31 -5.79 -5.05 5.95
CA TYR A 31 -5.68 -3.94 6.91
C TYR A 31 -4.23 -3.46 7.08
N TYR A 32 -3.27 -4.38 7.10
CA TYR A 32 -1.84 -4.05 7.12
C TYR A 32 -1.43 -3.18 5.92
N PHE A 33 -1.84 -3.57 4.71
CA PHE A 33 -1.55 -2.78 3.52
C PHE A 33 -2.23 -1.41 3.55
N TYR A 34 -3.45 -1.34 4.06
CA TYR A 34 -4.13 -0.06 4.26
C TYR A 34 -3.35 0.87 5.19
N LEU A 35 -2.92 0.38 6.35
CA LEU A 35 -2.12 1.15 7.31
C LEU A 35 -0.78 1.59 6.72
N LEU A 36 -0.15 0.74 5.91
CA LEU A 36 1.12 1.06 5.25
C LEU A 36 0.94 2.19 4.23
N ILE A 37 -0.09 2.12 3.39
CA ILE A 37 -0.44 3.17 2.44
C ILE A 37 -0.76 4.47 3.18
N ASP A 38 -1.63 4.42 4.18
CA ASP A 38 -2.02 5.58 4.98
C ASP A 38 -0.82 6.27 5.62
N SER A 39 0.09 5.48 6.19
CA SER A 39 1.33 5.98 6.79
C SER A 39 2.24 6.73 5.81
N LEU A 40 2.28 6.31 4.56
CA LEU A 40 3.04 7.01 3.52
C LEU A 40 2.30 8.27 3.07
N HIS A 41 0.98 8.23 2.95
CA HIS A 41 0.17 9.38 2.55
C HIS A 41 0.22 10.54 3.55
N VAL A 42 0.31 10.27 4.85
CA VAL A 42 0.53 11.31 5.87
C VAL A 42 1.81 12.11 5.60
N PHE A 43 2.82 11.49 5.03
CA PHE A 43 4.12 12.09 4.71
C PHE A 43 4.38 12.16 3.20
N ARG A 44 3.33 12.20 2.37
CA ARG A 44 3.40 12.11 0.91
C ARG A 44 4.31 13.14 0.24
N PHE A 45 4.51 14.30 0.86
CA PHE A 45 5.39 15.33 0.31
C PHE A 45 6.85 14.85 0.12
N PHE A 46 7.31 13.83 0.86
CA PHE A 46 8.61 13.20 0.62
C PHE A 46 8.64 12.31 -0.63
N TYR A 47 7.48 11.97 -1.19
CA TYR A 47 7.33 11.02 -2.29
C TYR A 47 6.85 11.68 -3.59
N ARG A 48 6.27 12.89 -3.54
CA ARG A 48 5.73 13.59 -4.71
C ARG A 48 6.79 13.95 -5.74
N SER A 49 7.92 14.50 -5.31
CA SER A 49 8.98 14.99 -6.18
C SER A 49 10.33 14.43 -5.73
N PRO A 50 10.61 13.14 -6.01
CA PRO A 50 11.83 12.50 -5.54
C PRO A 50 13.12 13.12 -6.09
N ALA A 51 13.08 13.68 -7.30
CA ALA A 51 14.22 14.36 -7.91
C ALA A 51 14.55 15.67 -7.18
N ASP A 52 13.55 16.51 -6.94
CA ASP A 52 13.70 17.77 -6.20
C ASP A 52 14.19 17.52 -4.76
N LEU A 53 13.67 16.44 -4.15
CA LEU A 53 14.09 16.04 -2.81
C LEU A 53 15.57 15.63 -2.80
N ALA A 54 16.00 14.89 -3.81
CA ALA A 54 17.39 14.43 -3.92
C ALA A 54 18.36 15.61 -4.16
N GLU A 55 17.97 16.58 -4.95
CA GLU A 55 18.74 17.77 -5.24
C GLU A 55 18.87 18.69 -4.00
N LYS A 56 17.74 19.02 -3.38
CA LYS A 56 17.69 19.98 -2.26
C LYS A 56 18.09 19.38 -0.91
N TYR A 57 17.81 18.10 -0.70
CA TYR A 57 17.98 17.40 0.58
C TYR A 57 18.54 15.98 0.39
N PRO A 58 19.81 15.80 -0.03
CA PRO A 58 20.37 14.46 -0.34
C PRO A 58 20.31 13.46 0.83
N SER A 59 20.43 13.95 2.08
CA SER A 59 20.31 13.10 3.28
C SER A 59 18.90 12.54 3.46
N ILE A 60 17.88 13.36 3.20
CA ILE A 60 16.47 12.97 3.29
C ILE A 60 16.14 11.98 2.17
N ALA A 61 16.66 12.18 0.97
CA ALA A 61 16.48 11.23 -0.12
C ALA A 61 17.06 9.85 0.21
N ARG A 62 18.23 9.79 0.87
CA ARG A 62 18.80 8.52 1.37
C ARG A 62 17.93 7.86 2.44
N GLN A 63 17.38 8.62 3.38
CA GLN A 63 16.45 8.10 4.40
C GLN A 63 15.17 7.56 3.76
N ARG A 64 14.59 8.26 2.78
CA ARG A 64 13.45 7.76 1.99
C ARG A 64 13.76 6.41 1.33
N THR A 65 14.92 6.28 0.70
CA THR A 65 15.37 5.02 0.09
C THR A 65 15.52 3.91 1.14
N ALA A 66 16.00 4.23 2.34
CA ALA A 66 16.10 3.28 3.44
C ALA A 66 14.72 2.79 3.91
N ILE A 67 13.72 3.68 3.96
CA ILE A 67 12.31 3.31 4.24
C ILE A 67 11.79 2.33 3.18
N LEU A 68 12.01 2.61 1.89
CA LEU A 68 11.62 1.72 0.80
C LEU A 68 12.20 0.31 0.98
N ARG A 69 13.49 0.22 1.23
CA ARG A 69 14.17 -1.07 1.48
C ARG A 69 13.63 -1.79 2.71
N SER A 70 13.24 -1.05 3.75
CA SER A 70 12.63 -1.62 4.95
C SER A 70 11.25 -2.21 4.64
N ILE A 71 10.43 -1.52 3.84
CA ILE A 71 9.14 -2.03 3.37
C ILE A 71 9.33 -3.32 2.57
N GLN A 72 10.24 -3.34 1.60
CA GLN A 72 10.50 -4.54 0.79
C GLN A 72 10.92 -5.74 1.65
N ARG A 73 11.79 -5.52 2.64
CA ARG A 73 12.20 -6.58 3.58
C ARG A 73 11.01 -7.10 4.39
N GLN A 74 10.15 -6.21 4.89
CA GLN A 74 8.98 -6.62 5.66
C GLN A 74 7.95 -7.35 4.82
N LEU A 75 7.72 -6.94 3.56
CA LEU A 75 6.87 -7.69 2.64
C LEU A 75 7.41 -9.09 2.37
N THR A 76 8.72 -9.23 2.20
CA THR A 76 9.37 -10.54 2.04
C THR A 76 9.16 -11.43 3.26
N LEU A 77 9.30 -10.86 4.47
CA LEU A 77 9.05 -11.58 5.73
C LEU A 77 7.58 -11.96 5.88
N LEU A 78 6.65 -11.05 5.58
CA LEU A 78 5.21 -11.31 5.61
C LEU A 78 4.85 -12.50 4.72
N PHE A 79 5.26 -12.51 3.46
CA PHE A 79 4.95 -13.60 2.55
C PHE A 79 5.60 -14.92 2.97
N THR A 80 6.82 -14.87 3.50
CA THR A 80 7.47 -16.06 4.05
C THR A 80 6.70 -16.65 5.24
N GLN A 81 6.15 -15.82 6.10
CA GLN A 81 5.32 -16.31 7.22
C GLN A 81 3.96 -16.84 6.75
N LEU A 82 3.32 -16.17 5.80
CA LEU A 82 2.07 -16.66 5.21
C LEU A 82 2.25 -17.99 4.47
N GLU A 83 3.39 -18.20 3.79
CA GLU A 83 3.74 -19.49 3.15
C GLU A 83 3.92 -20.61 4.19
N LYS A 84 4.64 -20.35 5.28
CA LYS A 84 4.82 -21.33 6.36
C LYS A 84 3.49 -21.81 6.96
N ARG A 85 2.46 -20.96 6.90
CA ARG A 85 1.10 -21.26 7.38
C ARG A 85 0.18 -21.78 6.27
N ALA A 86 0.70 -22.03 5.09
CA ALA A 86 -0.08 -22.42 3.91
C ALA A 86 -1.24 -21.43 3.55
N LEU A 87 -1.11 -20.16 3.93
CA LEU A 87 -2.07 -19.09 3.61
C LEU A 87 -1.72 -18.34 2.32
N PHE A 88 -0.51 -18.54 1.80
CA PHE A 88 0.00 -17.91 0.58
C PHE A 88 0.83 -18.93 -0.18
N SER A 89 0.74 -18.92 -1.50
CA SER A 89 1.53 -19.80 -2.36
C SER A 89 2.05 -19.03 -3.57
N ALA A 90 3.37 -19.08 -3.75
CA ALA A 90 4.06 -18.55 -4.92
C ALA A 90 5.42 -19.24 -5.09
N SER A 91 5.95 -19.28 -6.32
CA SER A 91 7.35 -19.62 -6.53
C SER A 91 8.28 -18.55 -5.91
N ALA A 92 9.53 -18.87 -5.66
CA ALA A 92 10.50 -17.90 -5.14
C ALA A 92 10.63 -16.69 -6.07
N THR A 93 10.62 -16.90 -7.38
CA THR A 93 10.66 -15.83 -8.39
C THR A 93 9.40 -14.97 -8.36
N ASP A 94 8.21 -15.60 -8.34
CA ASP A 94 6.94 -14.86 -8.29
C ASP A 94 6.81 -14.05 -7.02
N ARG A 95 7.26 -14.59 -5.89
CA ARG A 95 7.27 -13.85 -4.61
C ARG A 95 8.17 -12.60 -4.69
N ALA A 96 9.37 -12.72 -5.25
CA ALA A 96 10.27 -11.59 -5.42
C ALA A 96 9.66 -10.50 -6.32
N LEU A 97 9.12 -10.90 -7.47
CA LEU A 97 8.43 -9.99 -8.40
C LEU A 97 7.19 -9.36 -7.76
N LEU A 98 6.45 -10.11 -6.96
CA LEU A 98 5.29 -9.58 -6.23
C LEU A 98 5.71 -8.51 -5.21
N VAL A 99 6.78 -8.74 -4.45
CA VAL A 99 7.33 -7.73 -3.51
C VAL A 99 7.72 -6.45 -4.26
N GLU A 100 8.35 -6.55 -5.42
CA GLU A 100 8.69 -5.40 -6.26
C GLU A 100 7.44 -4.69 -6.75
N LEU A 101 6.47 -5.43 -7.31
CA LEU A 101 5.20 -4.88 -7.80
C LEU A 101 4.45 -4.12 -6.71
N LEU A 102 4.27 -4.75 -5.54
CA LEU A 102 3.56 -4.12 -4.43
C LEU A 102 4.31 -2.89 -3.90
N SER A 103 5.63 -2.94 -3.85
CA SER A 103 6.44 -1.78 -3.49
C SER A 103 6.24 -0.62 -4.47
N LEU A 104 6.21 -0.89 -5.78
CA LEU A 104 5.92 0.12 -6.80
C LEU A 104 4.52 0.72 -6.60
N VAL A 105 3.48 -0.10 -6.42
CA VAL A 105 2.11 0.38 -6.19
C VAL A 105 2.05 1.26 -4.95
N ILE A 106 2.64 0.81 -3.83
CA ILE A 106 2.64 1.54 -2.55
C ILE A 106 3.32 2.91 -2.72
N PHE A 107 4.49 2.97 -3.37
CA PHE A 107 5.21 4.24 -3.53
C PHE A 107 4.57 5.15 -4.56
N GLN A 108 4.11 4.61 -5.67
CA GLN A 108 3.42 5.38 -6.71
C GLN A 108 2.08 5.91 -6.23
N SER A 109 1.43 5.27 -5.25
CA SER A 109 0.17 5.76 -4.68
C SER A 109 0.29 7.19 -4.14
N CYS A 110 1.48 7.61 -3.69
CA CYS A 110 1.75 8.97 -3.23
C CYS A 110 1.95 9.98 -4.38
N GLN A 111 2.05 9.53 -5.63
CA GLN A 111 2.32 10.33 -6.83
C GLN A 111 1.14 10.38 -7.81
N PHE A 112 0.06 9.65 -7.53
CA PHE A 112 -1.10 9.51 -8.43
C PHE A 112 -1.98 10.77 -8.55
N ASP A 113 -1.63 11.89 -7.92
CA ASP A 113 -2.41 13.12 -7.94
C ASP A 113 -2.75 13.62 -9.35
N GLU A 114 -1.87 13.41 -10.34
CA GLU A 114 -2.10 13.86 -11.71
C GLU A 114 -3.07 12.96 -12.50
N LEU A 115 -2.98 11.64 -12.32
CA LEU A 115 -3.82 10.67 -13.02
C LEU A 115 -5.21 10.51 -12.39
N ASN A 116 -5.31 10.77 -11.09
CA ASN A 116 -6.52 10.60 -10.29
C ASN A 116 -6.90 11.90 -9.55
N SER A 117 -6.71 13.05 -10.19
CA SER A 117 -7.01 14.38 -9.62
C SER A 117 -8.49 14.56 -9.22
N HIS A 118 -9.38 13.73 -9.76
CA HIS A 118 -10.80 13.67 -9.43
C HIS A 118 -11.11 12.85 -8.18
N MET A 119 -10.14 12.10 -7.63
CA MET A 119 -10.32 11.30 -6.43
C MET A 119 -9.91 12.08 -5.18
N ASP A 120 -10.71 11.99 -4.12
CA ASP A 120 -10.28 12.45 -2.81
C ASP A 120 -9.17 11.56 -2.23
N GLU A 121 -8.52 12.02 -1.16
CA GLU A 121 -7.37 11.32 -0.56
C GLU A 121 -7.72 9.91 -0.04
N THR A 122 -8.93 9.72 0.46
CA THR A 122 -9.40 8.42 0.95
C THR A 122 -9.55 7.45 -0.21
N SER A 123 -10.15 7.91 -1.29
CA SER A 123 -10.35 7.14 -2.52
C SER A 123 -9.03 6.74 -3.17
N GLN A 124 -8.04 7.61 -3.18
CA GLN A 124 -6.70 7.29 -3.68
C GLN A 124 -6.05 6.14 -2.88
N ARG A 125 -6.20 6.15 -1.53
CA ARG A 125 -5.70 5.07 -0.67
C ARG A 125 -6.40 3.74 -0.95
N TYR A 126 -7.72 3.76 -1.08
CA TYR A 126 -8.50 2.54 -1.40
C TYR A 126 -8.24 2.04 -2.82
N HIS A 127 -7.99 2.93 -3.77
CA HIS A 127 -7.58 2.53 -5.12
C HIS A 127 -6.24 1.78 -5.10
N ALA A 128 -5.23 2.33 -4.40
CA ALA A 128 -3.94 1.65 -4.23
C ALA A 128 -4.10 0.30 -3.52
N LEU A 129 -4.93 0.23 -2.46
CA LEU A 129 -5.25 -1.01 -1.77
C LEU A 129 -5.91 -2.03 -2.71
N SER A 130 -6.84 -1.59 -3.56
CA SER A 130 -7.50 -2.46 -4.55
C SER A 130 -6.50 -3.06 -5.55
N LEU A 131 -5.54 -2.27 -6.04
CA LEU A 131 -4.49 -2.77 -6.92
C LEU A 131 -3.61 -3.83 -6.23
N ILE A 132 -3.28 -3.62 -4.95
CA ILE A 132 -2.55 -4.59 -4.14
C ILE A 132 -3.37 -5.87 -3.99
N MET A 133 -4.63 -5.76 -3.58
CA MET A 133 -5.47 -6.92 -3.31
C MET A 133 -5.81 -7.73 -4.57
N VAL A 134 -5.99 -7.08 -5.72
CA VAL A 134 -6.14 -7.78 -7.01
C VAL A 134 -4.94 -8.69 -7.31
N SER A 135 -3.74 -8.24 -6.94
CA SER A 135 -2.51 -9.03 -7.14
C SER A 135 -2.34 -10.17 -6.11
N LEU A 136 -2.89 -9.98 -4.90
CA LEU A 136 -2.73 -10.92 -3.78
C LEU A 136 -3.83 -12.00 -3.71
N LEU A 137 -5.10 -11.61 -3.91
CA LEU A 137 -6.25 -12.51 -3.72
C LEU A 137 -6.13 -13.86 -4.43
N PRO A 138 -5.62 -13.94 -5.68
CA PRO A 138 -5.45 -15.23 -6.36
C PRO A 138 -4.44 -16.17 -5.71
N ARG A 139 -3.55 -15.62 -4.88
CA ARG A 139 -2.45 -16.36 -4.22
C ARG A 139 -2.72 -16.68 -2.76
N LEU A 140 -3.80 -16.11 -2.19
CA LEU A 140 -4.21 -16.40 -0.81
C LEU A 140 -5.09 -17.65 -0.78
N ALA A 141 -4.77 -18.57 0.14
CA ALA A 141 -5.56 -19.77 0.43
C ALA A 141 -6.75 -19.41 1.32
N ILE A 142 -7.74 -18.74 0.76
CA ILE A 142 -8.97 -18.28 1.42
C ILE A 142 -10.20 -18.87 0.71
N SER A 143 -11.32 -18.98 1.43
CA SER A 143 -12.59 -19.41 0.87
C SER A 143 -13.12 -18.39 -0.15
N GLU A 144 -13.97 -18.83 -1.08
CA GLU A 144 -14.66 -17.91 -2.01
C GLU A 144 -15.47 -16.87 -1.25
N GLN A 145 -16.12 -17.25 -0.16
CA GLN A 145 -16.88 -16.32 0.68
C GLN A 145 -15.99 -15.21 1.27
N GLN A 146 -14.81 -15.55 1.78
CA GLN A 146 -13.84 -14.55 2.29
C GLN A 146 -13.36 -13.64 1.16
N ARG A 147 -13.10 -14.21 -0.03
CA ARG A 147 -12.70 -13.45 -1.20
C ARG A 147 -13.75 -12.45 -1.64
N ASP A 148 -15.01 -12.86 -1.62
CA ASP A 148 -16.14 -11.99 -1.98
C ASP A 148 -16.35 -10.88 -0.96
N ILE A 149 -16.20 -11.15 0.34
CA ILE A 149 -16.25 -10.12 1.40
C ILE A 149 -15.18 -9.05 1.16
N ILE A 150 -13.95 -9.46 0.87
CA ILE A 150 -12.85 -8.52 0.60
C ILE A 150 -13.15 -7.70 -0.66
N ARG A 151 -13.60 -8.34 -1.75
CA ARG A 151 -13.98 -7.65 -2.99
C ARG A 151 -15.09 -6.63 -2.75
N GLN A 152 -16.15 -7.01 -2.05
CA GLN A 152 -17.23 -6.10 -1.71
C GLN A 152 -16.78 -4.91 -0.87
N ALA A 153 -15.87 -5.12 0.09
CA ALA A 153 -15.31 -4.04 0.89
C ALA A 153 -14.52 -3.04 0.02
N LEU A 154 -13.75 -3.52 -0.95
CA LEU A 154 -13.02 -2.67 -1.89
C LEU A 154 -13.95 -1.95 -2.88
N ASP A 155 -14.91 -2.66 -3.43
CA ASP A 155 -15.88 -2.14 -4.41
C ASP A 155 -16.78 -1.06 -3.81
N SER A 156 -17.20 -1.20 -2.56
CA SER A 156 -18.06 -0.23 -1.90
C SER A 156 -17.43 1.17 -1.86
N HIS A 157 -16.12 1.27 -1.73
CA HIS A 157 -15.39 2.53 -1.81
C HIS A 157 -15.17 3.03 -3.25
N ALA A 158 -14.95 2.13 -4.21
CA ALA A 158 -14.81 2.48 -5.61
C ALA A 158 -16.11 3.01 -6.22
N TYR A 159 -17.25 2.37 -5.92
CA TYR A 159 -18.56 2.77 -6.44
C TYR A 159 -19.08 4.09 -5.88
N THR A 160 -18.83 4.41 -4.62
CA THR A 160 -19.25 5.69 -4.03
C THR A 160 -18.64 6.86 -4.79
N ASN A 161 -17.41 6.72 -5.26
CA ASN A 161 -16.70 7.77 -5.99
C ASN A 161 -17.12 7.89 -7.46
N MET A 162 -17.39 6.77 -8.14
CA MET A 162 -17.90 6.79 -9.51
C MET A 162 -19.28 7.47 -9.60
N SER A 163 -20.11 7.31 -8.58
CA SER A 163 -21.42 7.96 -8.51
C SER A 163 -21.30 9.46 -8.31
N GLN A 164 -20.34 9.94 -7.52
CA GLN A 164 -20.10 11.37 -7.30
C GLN A 164 -19.55 12.06 -8.55
N VAL A 165 -18.65 11.41 -9.29
CA VAL A 165 -18.10 11.95 -10.55
C VAL A 165 -19.20 12.12 -11.59
N LYS A 166 -20.07 11.12 -11.80
CA LYS A 166 -21.19 11.22 -12.73
C LYS A 166 -22.20 12.33 -12.37
N THR A 167 -22.40 12.60 -11.08
CA THR A 167 -23.31 13.66 -10.64
C THR A 167 -22.74 15.04 -10.92
N ASN A 168 -21.43 15.21 -10.83
CA ASN A 168 -20.77 16.49 -11.13
C ASN A 168 -20.69 16.77 -12.65
N GLU A 169 -20.48 15.75 -13.48
CA GLU A 169 -20.46 15.91 -14.95
C GLU A 169 -21.84 16.20 -15.56
N LEU A 170 -22.92 15.88 -14.85
CA LEU A 170 -24.29 16.19 -15.27
C LEU A 170 -24.79 17.55 -14.77
N SER A 171 -23.96 18.28 -14.01
CA SER A 171 -24.30 19.57 -13.40
C SER A 171 -23.56 20.74 -14.05
N GLU A 172 -22.72 20.48 -15.07
CA GLU A 172 -22.10 21.46 -15.97
C GLU A 172 -22.80 21.47 -17.35
#